data_90ec101361edd8d75aa0ac07e683c9a6
#
_entry.id   90ec101361edd8d75aa0ac07e683c9a6
#
_cell.length_a   1.000
_cell.length_b   1.000
_cell.length_c   1.000
_cell.angle_alpha   90.00
_cell.angle_beta   90.00
_cell.angle_gamma   90.00
#
_symmetry.space_group_name_H-M   'P 1'
#
loop_
_entity.id
_entity.type
_entity.pdbx_description
1 polymer ?
#
loop_
_entity_poly.entity_id
_entity_poly.type
_entity_poly.pdbx_seq_one_letter_code
_entity_poly.pdbx_strand_id
1 'polypeptide(L)'
;IEARGDNNILAEARALAAKTRRGQFAPGQIIACVEAAINEDNFDDGMKKEADYFLECLVNPQREAMIHIFFGERAASKIADIPKETPLHPINKAGVVGSGTMGGGIAMLFANAGIPVLVLDQDEDNLKRGMGVIEKNYKMMVDRGRMLEEQKDAVMQLITPTLTYEDLSEVDI
;
A
#
# COMPACT_ATOMS: atom_id res chain seq x y z
N ILE A 1 20.68 25.47 -15.60
CA ILE A 1 19.68 24.52 -15.08
C ILE A 1 18.46 24.67 -15.96
N GLU A 2 18.05 23.62 -16.66
CA GLU A 2 16.94 23.62 -17.65
C GLU A 2 15.58 24.06 -17.06
N ALA A 3 15.39 23.98 -15.76
CA ALA A 3 14.14 24.33 -15.07
C ALA A 3 13.95 25.85 -14.82
N ARG A 4 14.93 26.69 -15.08
CA ARG A 4 14.75 28.16 -14.94
C ARG A 4 13.82 28.67 -16.04
N GLY A 5 12.60 29.02 -15.64
CA GLY A 5 11.56 29.57 -16.52
C GLY A 5 10.39 28.65 -16.83
N ASP A 6 10.39 27.40 -16.37
CA ASP A 6 9.25 26.50 -16.52
C ASP A 6 8.38 26.48 -15.25
N ASN A 7 7.50 27.47 -15.14
CA ASN A 7 6.51 27.56 -14.07
C ASN A 7 5.48 26.41 -14.10
N ASN A 8 5.41 25.63 -15.19
CA ASN A 8 4.46 24.54 -15.32
C ASN A 8 4.86 23.34 -14.47
N ILE A 9 6.16 23.02 -14.37
CA ILE A 9 6.68 21.91 -13.56
C ILE A 9 6.29 22.05 -12.08
N LEU A 10 6.41 23.26 -11.52
CA LEU A 10 6.04 23.53 -10.13
C LEU A 10 4.53 23.42 -9.89
N ALA A 11 3.72 23.89 -10.84
CA ALA A 11 2.26 23.75 -10.78
C ALA A 11 1.83 22.29 -10.86
N GLU A 12 2.41 21.50 -11.74
CA GLU A 12 2.17 20.05 -11.85
C GLU A 12 2.61 19.30 -10.58
N ALA A 13 3.77 19.64 -10.01
CA ALA A 13 4.24 19.06 -8.75
C ALA A 13 3.27 19.36 -7.59
N ARG A 14 2.75 20.59 -7.49
CA ARG A 14 1.72 20.95 -6.50
C ARG A 14 0.42 20.17 -6.71
N ALA A 15 -0.05 20.05 -7.94
CA ALA A 15 -1.24 19.29 -8.28
C ALA A 15 -1.08 17.81 -7.95
N LEU A 16 0.07 17.23 -8.26
CA LEU A 16 0.39 15.85 -7.92
C LEU A 16 0.46 15.64 -6.40
N ALA A 17 1.13 16.54 -5.67
CA ALA A 17 1.20 16.48 -4.21
C ALA A 17 -0.18 16.59 -3.57
N ALA A 18 -1.03 17.50 -4.02
CA ALA A 18 -2.41 17.64 -3.54
C ALA A 18 -3.26 16.36 -3.78
N LYS A 19 -3.00 15.63 -4.86
CA LYS A 19 -3.69 14.39 -5.19
C LYS A 19 -3.15 13.19 -4.41
N THR A 20 -1.82 13.03 -4.30
CA THR A 20 -1.16 11.82 -3.79
C THR A 20 -0.73 11.92 -2.33
N ARG A 21 -0.55 13.16 -1.81
CA ARG A 21 -0.09 13.47 -0.45
C ARG A 21 -1.10 14.37 0.28
N ARG A 22 -2.37 14.07 0.10
CA ARG A 22 -3.49 14.88 0.60
C ARG A 22 -3.36 15.20 2.08
N GLY A 23 -3.39 16.49 2.42
CA GLY A 23 -3.29 16.99 3.81
C GLY A 23 -1.90 16.95 4.43
N GLN A 24 -0.87 16.48 3.72
CA GLN A 24 0.51 16.53 4.22
C GLN A 24 1.11 17.91 3.99
N PHE A 25 1.77 18.47 5.04
CA PHE A 25 2.36 19.81 5.02
C PHE A 25 3.72 19.83 4.29
N ALA A 26 4.61 18.91 4.61
CA ALA A 26 5.98 18.88 4.13
C ALA A 26 6.15 18.85 2.59
N PRO A 27 5.31 18.13 1.80
CA PRO A 27 5.44 18.15 0.34
C PRO A 27 5.29 19.55 -0.28
N GLY A 28 4.44 20.40 0.30
CA GLY A 28 4.32 21.81 -0.13
C GLY A 28 5.60 22.59 0.12
N GLN A 29 6.21 22.41 1.28
CA GLN A 29 7.47 23.06 1.64
C GLN A 29 8.65 22.58 0.80
N ILE A 30 8.71 21.29 0.46
CA ILE A 30 9.72 20.76 -0.48
C ILE A 30 9.62 21.44 -1.84
N ILE A 31 8.41 21.59 -2.37
CA ILE A 31 8.20 22.29 -3.66
C ILE A 31 8.60 23.78 -3.55
N ALA A 32 8.33 24.42 -2.41
CA ALA A 32 8.74 25.80 -2.16
C ALA A 32 10.27 25.95 -2.08
N CYS A 33 11.00 24.96 -1.51
CA CYS A 33 12.46 24.93 -1.54
C CYS A 33 13.00 24.86 -2.97
N VAL A 34 12.43 24.00 -3.81
CA VAL A 34 12.82 23.89 -5.23
C VAL A 34 12.52 25.20 -5.97
N GLU A 35 11.38 25.83 -5.70
CA GLU A 35 11.01 27.12 -6.27
C GLU A 35 11.99 28.24 -5.85
N ALA A 36 12.40 28.27 -4.58
CA ALA A 36 13.42 29.19 -4.09
C ALA A 36 14.77 28.96 -4.80
N ALA A 37 15.20 27.71 -4.95
CA ALA A 37 16.45 27.37 -5.66
C ALA A 37 16.43 27.81 -7.16
N ILE A 38 15.26 27.93 -7.77
CA ILE A 38 15.10 28.39 -9.15
C ILE A 38 15.10 29.94 -9.23
N ASN A 39 14.42 30.59 -8.28
CA ASN A 39 14.07 32.01 -8.37
C ASN A 39 15.00 32.95 -7.62
N GLU A 40 15.75 32.44 -6.59
CA GLU A 40 16.67 33.29 -5.84
C GLU A 40 17.91 33.64 -6.67
N ASP A 41 18.38 34.88 -6.49
CA ASP A 41 19.50 35.44 -7.27
C ASP A 41 20.84 34.82 -6.86
N ASN A 42 20.96 34.38 -5.63
CA ASN A 42 22.17 33.75 -5.11
C ASN A 42 21.87 32.53 -4.25
N PHE A 43 22.88 31.69 -4.07
CA PHE A 43 22.78 30.42 -3.34
C PHE A 43 22.45 30.63 -1.86
N ASP A 44 23.03 31.64 -1.20
CA ASP A 44 22.87 31.84 0.24
C ASP A 44 21.44 32.23 0.61
N ASP A 45 20.75 33.00 -0.24
CA ASP A 45 19.35 33.35 0.00
C ASP A 45 18.42 32.17 -0.26
N GLY A 46 18.73 31.31 -1.23
CA GLY A 46 18.06 30.04 -1.42
C GLY A 46 18.18 29.14 -0.18
N MET A 47 19.38 29.03 0.37
CA MET A 47 19.63 28.23 1.60
C MET A 47 18.92 28.77 2.83
N LYS A 48 18.81 30.09 2.99
CA LYS A 48 18.02 30.67 4.09
C LYS A 48 16.56 30.28 3.98
N LYS A 49 15.95 30.37 2.79
CA LYS A 49 14.56 29.96 2.58
C LYS A 49 14.34 28.47 2.84
N GLU A 50 15.27 27.61 2.41
CA GLU A 50 15.22 26.18 2.72
C GLU A 50 15.24 25.94 4.22
N ALA A 51 16.12 26.65 4.96
CA ALA A 51 16.18 26.54 6.42
C ALA A 51 14.86 26.97 7.10
N ASP A 52 14.25 28.07 6.62
CA ASP A 52 12.97 28.55 7.15
C ASP A 52 11.84 27.52 6.90
N TYR A 53 11.71 26.98 5.70
CA TYR A 53 10.73 25.94 5.37
C TYR A 53 10.96 24.65 6.15
N PHE A 54 12.23 24.28 6.39
CA PHE A 54 12.57 23.15 7.22
C PHE A 54 12.15 23.37 8.68
N LEU A 55 12.40 24.55 9.23
CA LEU A 55 11.96 24.92 10.59
C LEU A 55 10.44 24.87 10.73
N GLU A 56 9.70 25.35 9.75
CA GLU A 56 8.24 25.23 9.71
C GLU A 56 7.79 23.76 9.76
N CYS A 57 8.46 22.88 9.03
CA CYS A 57 8.19 21.44 9.11
C CYS A 57 8.50 20.84 10.48
N LEU A 58 9.59 21.30 11.13
CA LEU A 58 10.00 20.82 12.46
C LEU A 58 9.01 21.15 13.55
N VAL A 59 8.37 22.33 13.49
CA VAL A 59 7.39 22.75 14.51
C VAL A 59 5.95 22.33 14.16
N ASN A 60 5.75 21.76 12.98
CA ASN A 60 4.42 21.31 12.56
C ASN A 60 3.98 20.05 13.32
N PRO A 61 2.75 19.99 13.88
CA PRO A 61 2.26 18.82 14.61
C PRO A 61 2.29 17.51 13.82
N GLN A 62 2.24 17.55 12.50
CA GLN A 62 2.35 16.35 11.66
C GLN A 62 3.69 15.65 11.80
N ARG A 63 4.76 16.37 12.13
CA ARG A 63 6.08 15.76 12.39
C ARG A 63 6.00 14.74 13.52
N GLU A 64 5.40 15.10 14.65
CA GLU A 64 5.27 14.18 15.80
C GLU A 64 4.43 12.98 15.46
N ALA A 65 3.31 13.18 14.77
CA ALA A 65 2.44 12.10 14.30
C ALA A 65 3.17 11.14 13.34
N MET A 66 3.94 11.66 12.40
CA MET A 66 4.72 10.84 11.45
C MET A 66 5.82 10.05 12.16
N ILE A 67 6.52 10.66 13.13
CA ILE A 67 7.53 9.98 13.95
C ILE A 67 6.87 8.87 14.77
N HIS A 68 5.72 9.14 15.39
CA HIS A 68 4.99 8.15 16.17
C HIS A 68 4.61 6.93 15.33
N ILE A 69 4.01 7.15 14.17
CA ILE A 69 3.66 6.05 13.25
C ILE A 69 4.89 5.27 12.80
N PHE A 70 5.97 5.96 12.42
CA PHE A 70 7.21 5.32 11.98
C PHE A 70 7.80 4.36 13.03
N PHE A 71 7.83 4.79 14.30
CA PHE A 71 8.31 3.91 15.38
C PHE A 71 7.26 2.89 15.79
N GLY A 72 5.97 3.23 15.73
CA GLY A 72 4.86 2.30 15.99
C GLY A 72 4.86 1.10 15.05
N GLU A 73 4.99 1.31 13.75
CA GLU A 73 5.11 0.24 12.75
C GLU A 73 6.30 -0.68 13.04
N ARG A 74 7.46 -0.10 13.39
CA ARG A 74 8.66 -0.86 13.74
C ARG A 74 8.53 -1.63 15.06
N ALA A 75 7.80 -1.08 16.01
CA ALA A 75 7.54 -1.76 17.28
C ALA A 75 6.54 -2.89 17.11
N ALA A 76 5.48 -2.69 16.31
CA ALA A 76 4.45 -3.68 16.04
C ALA A 76 4.99 -4.96 15.35
N SER A 77 6.08 -4.84 14.59
CA SER A 77 6.74 -5.98 13.95
C SER A 77 7.63 -6.81 14.90
N LYS A 78 7.78 -6.37 16.16
CA LYS A 78 8.60 -7.06 17.17
C LYS A 78 7.71 -7.67 18.24
N ILE A 79 7.80 -8.97 18.42
CA ILE A 79 7.16 -9.69 19.51
C ILE A 79 8.21 -9.89 20.58
N ALA A 80 8.03 -9.25 21.75
CA ALA A 80 9.07 -9.13 22.77
C ALA A 80 9.52 -10.46 23.39
N ASP A 81 8.62 -11.41 23.46
CA ASP A 81 8.80 -12.73 24.06
C ASP A 81 9.10 -13.85 23.03
N ILE A 82 9.22 -13.50 21.75
CA ILE A 82 9.61 -14.45 20.71
C ILE A 82 11.03 -14.11 20.22
N PRO A 83 12.02 -15.02 20.43
CA PRO A 83 13.35 -14.85 19.89
C PRO A 83 13.34 -14.73 18.35
N LYS A 84 14.24 -13.92 17.80
CA LYS A 84 14.35 -13.74 16.34
C LYS A 84 14.69 -15.03 15.59
N GLU A 85 15.33 -15.95 16.28
CA GLU A 85 15.77 -17.24 15.75
C GLU A 85 14.67 -18.32 15.82
N THR A 86 13.48 -17.96 16.32
CA THR A 86 12.35 -18.90 16.37
C THR A 86 12.01 -19.39 14.97
N PRO A 87 12.04 -20.70 14.71
CA PRO A 87 11.69 -21.24 13.40
C PRO A 87 10.26 -20.88 13.03
N LEU A 88 10.11 -20.38 11.80
CA LEU A 88 8.77 -20.08 11.24
C LEU A 88 8.19 -21.38 10.64
N HIS A 89 6.91 -21.62 10.88
CA HIS A 89 6.19 -22.64 10.14
C HIS A 89 5.99 -22.18 8.69
N PRO A 90 6.28 -23.02 7.69
CA PRO A 90 5.97 -22.72 6.32
C PRO A 90 4.45 -22.65 6.13
N ILE A 91 3.98 -21.64 5.42
CA ILE A 91 2.58 -21.52 5.04
C ILE A 91 2.49 -21.91 3.56
N ASN A 92 2.03 -23.14 3.32
CA ASN A 92 1.90 -23.69 1.97
C ASN A 92 0.46 -23.64 1.47
N LYS A 93 -0.52 -23.56 2.40
CA LYS A 93 -1.94 -23.53 2.08
C LYS A 93 -2.70 -22.72 3.14
N ALA A 94 -3.54 -21.81 2.70
CA ALA A 94 -4.35 -20.96 3.57
C ALA A 94 -5.84 -21.30 3.48
N GLY A 95 -6.58 -21.02 4.55
CA GLY A 95 -8.04 -21.09 4.58
C GLY A 95 -8.64 -19.76 4.99
N VAL A 96 -9.67 -19.32 4.30
CA VAL A 96 -10.41 -18.08 4.59
C VAL A 96 -11.88 -18.42 4.78
N VAL A 97 -12.42 -18.10 5.94
CA VAL A 97 -13.84 -18.29 6.28
C VAL A 97 -14.59 -16.98 6.04
N GLY A 98 -15.50 -16.98 5.08
CA GLY A 98 -16.25 -15.85 4.60
C GLY A 98 -15.66 -15.24 3.31
N SER A 99 -16.45 -15.24 2.24
CA SER A 99 -16.08 -14.72 0.92
C SER A 99 -16.43 -13.23 0.72
N GLY A 100 -16.81 -12.52 1.79
CA GLY A 100 -17.17 -11.10 1.74
C GLY A 100 -15.98 -10.19 1.42
N THR A 101 -16.18 -8.87 1.55
CA THR A 101 -15.19 -7.85 1.17
C THR A 101 -13.80 -8.07 1.79
N MET A 102 -13.75 -8.40 3.10
CA MET A 102 -12.47 -8.66 3.78
C MET A 102 -11.90 -10.02 3.41
N GLY A 103 -12.70 -11.09 3.49
CA GLY A 103 -12.22 -12.44 3.17
C GLY A 103 -11.76 -12.57 1.73
N GLY A 104 -12.49 -12.00 0.76
CA GLY A 104 -12.05 -11.93 -0.62
C GLY A 104 -10.71 -11.21 -0.79
N GLY A 105 -10.52 -10.08 -0.08
CA GLY A 105 -9.24 -9.36 -0.08
C GLY A 105 -8.08 -10.17 0.52
N ILE A 106 -8.32 -10.88 1.62
CA ILE A 106 -7.34 -11.77 2.26
C ILE A 106 -6.98 -12.94 1.33
N ALA A 107 -7.98 -13.56 0.70
CA ALA A 107 -7.74 -14.62 -0.28
C ALA A 107 -6.86 -14.14 -1.45
N MET A 108 -7.13 -12.93 -1.97
CA MET A 108 -6.28 -12.31 -3.01
C MET A 108 -4.85 -12.09 -2.53
N LEU A 109 -4.62 -11.71 -1.26
CA LEU A 109 -3.26 -11.54 -0.73
C LEU A 109 -2.49 -12.85 -0.73
N PHE A 110 -3.09 -13.97 -0.28
CA PHE A 110 -2.45 -15.29 -0.33
C PHE A 110 -2.16 -15.73 -1.77
N ALA A 111 -3.13 -15.60 -2.67
CA ALA A 111 -2.95 -15.95 -4.08
C ALA A 111 -1.83 -15.11 -4.74
N ASN A 112 -1.76 -13.81 -4.47
CA ASN A 112 -0.69 -12.95 -4.97
C ASN A 112 0.69 -13.31 -4.42
N ALA A 113 0.75 -13.92 -3.23
CA ALA A 113 1.97 -14.48 -2.65
C ALA A 113 2.31 -15.87 -3.19
N GLY A 114 1.52 -16.42 -4.11
CA GLY A 114 1.70 -17.76 -4.67
C GLY A 114 1.23 -18.89 -3.75
N ILE A 115 0.45 -18.57 -2.71
CA ILE A 115 -0.05 -19.53 -1.72
C ILE A 115 -1.47 -19.96 -2.09
N PRO A 116 -1.74 -21.26 -2.34
CA PRO A 116 -3.09 -21.77 -2.53
C PRO A 116 -3.99 -21.44 -1.36
N VAL A 117 -5.21 -21.04 -1.64
CA VAL A 117 -6.16 -20.61 -0.62
C VAL A 117 -7.55 -21.21 -0.86
N LEU A 118 -8.11 -21.80 0.20
CA LEU A 118 -9.50 -22.24 0.25
C LEU A 118 -10.37 -21.08 0.77
N VAL A 119 -11.45 -20.78 0.07
CA VAL A 119 -12.43 -19.79 0.51
C VAL A 119 -13.73 -20.49 0.82
N LEU A 120 -14.07 -20.51 2.11
CA LEU A 120 -15.31 -21.13 2.60
C LEU A 120 -16.36 -20.05 2.82
N ASP A 121 -17.59 -20.33 2.44
CA ASP A 121 -18.75 -19.54 2.87
C ASP A 121 -19.93 -20.47 3.24
N GLN A 122 -20.93 -19.91 3.91
CA GLN A 122 -22.06 -20.68 4.45
C GLN A 122 -23.01 -21.20 3.37
N ASP A 123 -23.06 -20.57 2.20
CA ASP A 123 -23.93 -20.97 1.09
C ASP A 123 -23.30 -20.64 -0.28
N GLU A 124 -23.81 -21.32 -1.31
CA GLU A 124 -23.32 -21.21 -2.67
C GLU A 124 -23.50 -19.81 -3.28
N ASP A 125 -24.58 -19.12 -2.95
CA ASP A 125 -24.88 -17.79 -3.50
C ASP A 125 -23.90 -16.74 -2.96
N ASN A 126 -23.59 -16.78 -1.68
CA ASN A 126 -22.58 -15.94 -1.04
C ASN A 126 -21.19 -16.21 -1.65
N LEU A 127 -20.83 -17.50 -1.75
CA LEU A 127 -19.56 -17.93 -2.31
C LEU A 127 -19.39 -17.49 -3.76
N LYS A 128 -20.39 -17.71 -4.59
CA LYS A 128 -20.40 -17.27 -6.00
C LYS A 128 -20.28 -15.75 -6.14
N ARG A 129 -20.98 -14.99 -5.29
CA ARG A 129 -20.89 -13.53 -5.26
C ARG A 129 -19.51 -13.07 -4.85
N GLY A 130 -18.92 -13.68 -3.80
CA GLY A 130 -17.56 -13.38 -3.32
C GLY A 130 -16.51 -13.66 -4.38
N MET A 131 -16.55 -14.82 -5.03
CA MET A 131 -15.65 -15.18 -6.12
C MET A 131 -15.79 -14.22 -7.31
N GLY A 132 -17.01 -13.81 -7.66
CA GLY A 132 -17.25 -12.81 -8.70
C GLY A 132 -16.65 -11.44 -8.38
N VAL A 133 -16.61 -11.03 -7.10
CA VAL A 133 -15.94 -9.80 -6.67
C VAL A 133 -14.42 -9.91 -6.82
N ILE A 134 -13.84 -11.05 -6.43
CA ILE A 134 -12.40 -11.32 -6.60
C ILE A 134 -12.01 -11.23 -8.09
N GLU A 135 -12.74 -11.94 -8.95
CA GLU A 135 -12.51 -11.93 -10.39
C GLU A 135 -12.61 -10.51 -10.98
N LYS A 136 -13.64 -9.75 -10.59
CA LYS A 136 -13.82 -8.35 -11.01
C LYS A 136 -12.64 -7.47 -10.57
N ASN A 137 -12.11 -7.66 -9.37
CA ASN A 137 -10.96 -6.91 -8.87
C ASN A 137 -9.70 -7.20 -9.69
N TYR A 138 -9.43 -8.45 -10.00
CA TYR A 138 -8.29 -8.82 -10.86
C TYR A 138 -8.47 -8.29 -12.28
N LYS A 139 -9.68 -8.41 -12.85
CA LYS A 139 -9.98 -7.83 -14.17
C LYS A 139 -9.70 -6.33 -14.20
N MET A 140 -10.10 -5.60 -13.16
CA MET A 140 -9.80 -4.17 -13.06
C MET A 140 -8.30 -3.87 -13.00
N MET A 141 -7.48 -4.75 -12.43
CA MET A 141 -6.02 -4.60 -12.44
C MET A 141 -5.46 -4.79 -13.84
N VAL A 142 -5.99 -5.75 -14.60
CA VAL A 142 -5.63 -5.97 -16.01
C VAL A 142 -6.03 -4.77 -16.87
N ASP A 143 -7.27 -4.31 -16.76
CA ASP A 143 -7.80 -3.18 -17.52
C ASP A 143 -6.99 -1.87 -17.27
N ARG A 144 -6.37 -1.74 -16.11
CA ARG A 144 -5.48 -0.62 -15.74
C ARG A 144 -4.00 -0.85 -16.09
N GLY A 145 -3.68 -1.94 -16.78
CA GLY A 145 -2.29 -2.28 -17.14
C GLY A 145 -1.37 -2.60 -15.96
N ARG A 146 -1.93 -2.98 -14.79
CA ARG A 146 -1.18 -3.31 -13.58
C ARG A 146 -0.90 -4.81 -13.44
N MET A 147 -1.52 -5.63 -14.28
CA MET A 147 -1.42 -7.08 -14.29
C MET A 147 -1.65 -7.57 -15.71
N LEU A 148 -0.97 -8.64 -16.12
CA LEU A 148 -1.25 -9.32 -17.38
C LEU A 148 -2.42 -10.31 -17.22
N GLU A 149 -3.13 -10.62 -18.31
CA GLU A 149 -4.24 -11.60 -18.28
C GLU A 149 -3.77 -12.97 -17.79
N GLU A 150 -2.62 -13.43 -18.28
CA GLU A 150 -2.00 -14.70 -17.86
C GLU A 150 -1.69 -14.74 -16.36
N GLN A 151 -1.26 -13.62 -15.79
CA GLN A 151 -1.02 -13.51 -14.34
C GLN A 151 -2.32 -13.59 -13.54
N LYS A 152 -3.39 -12.94 -14.04
CA LYS A 152 -4.72 -13.04 -13.44
C LYS A 152 -5.20 -14.49 -13.41
N ASP A 153 -5.08 -15.20 -14.53
CA ASP A 153 -5.53 -16.59 -14.62
C ASP A 153 -4.73 -17.50 -13.67
N ALA A 154 -3.42 -17.26 -13.56
CA ALA A 154 -2.56 -18.02 -12.65
C ALA A 154 -2.94 -17.81 -11.17
N VAL A 155 -3.18 -16.58 -10.73
CA VAL A 155 -3.57 -16.31 -9.33
C VAL A 155 -4.99 -16.77 -9.03
N MET A 156 -5.91 -16.69 -10.00
CA MET A 156 -7.27 -17.20 -9.84
C MET A 156 -7.30 -18.72 -9.65
N GLN A 157 -6.39 -19.47 -10.26
CA GLN A 157 -6.25 -20.92 -10.08
C GLN A 157 -5.80 -21.31 -8.66
N LEU A 158 -5.19 -20.38 -7.91
CA LEU A 158 -4.81 -20.63 -6.52
C LEU A 158 -5.97 -20.46 -5.54
N ILE A 159 -7.11 -19.90 -5.97
CA ILE A 159 -8.26 -19.66 -5.11
C ILE A 159 -9.32 -20.72 -5.37
N THR A 160 -9.56 -21.57 -4.39
CA THR A 160 -10.54 -22.65 -4.49
C THR A 160 -11.72 -22.38 -3.56
N PRO A 161 -12.94 -22.24 -4.09
CA PRO A 161 -14.14 -22.12 -3.26
C PRO A 161 -14.56 -23.45 -2.63
N THR A 162 -15.06 -23.42 -1.40
CA THR A 162 -15.64 -24.57 -0.72
C THR A 162 -16.81 -24.20 0.17
N LEU A 163 -17.69 -25.17 0.46
CA LEU A 163 -18.82 -25.06 1.38
C LEU A 163 -18.65 -25.90 2.65
N THR A 164 -17.56 -26.67 2.74
CA THR A 164 -17.35 -27.63 3.84
C THR A 164 -16.14 -27.26 4.68
N TYR A 165 -16.30 -27.30 6.01
CA TYR A 165 -15.20 -27.06 6.95
C TYR A 165 -14.13 -28.16 6.91
N GLU A 166 -14.49 -29.35 6.51
CA GLU A 166 -13.59 -30.50 6.39
C GLU A 166 -12.43 -30.21 5.43
N ASP A 167 -12.71 -29.46 4.36
CA ASP A 167 -11.68 -29.09 3.39
C ASP A 167 -10.57 -28.20 4.00
N LEU A 168 -10.88 -27.51 5.11
CA LEU A 168 -9.90 -26.68 5.84
C LEU A 168 -9.00 -27.49 6.78
N SER A 169 -9.18 -28.81 6.90
CA SER A 169 -8.39 -29.63 7.82
C SER A 169 -6.88 -29.69 7.49
N GLU A 170 -6.53 -29.39 6.26
CA GLU A 170 -5.14 -29.44 5.76
C GLU A 170 -4.54 -28.06 5.45
N VAL A 171 -5.11 -26.99 5.97
CA VAL A 171 -4.51 -25.65 5.82
C VAL A 171 -3.54 -25.36 6.96
N ASP A 172 -2.51 -24.59 6.67
CA ASP A 172 -1.49 -24.19 7.66
C ASP A 172 -1.95 -22.98 8.48
N ILE A 173 -2.88 -22.17 7.93
CA ILE A 173 -3.41 -20.95 8.56
C ILE A 173 -4.84 -20.68 8.10
#